data_44a7bb4403af1172a9f34c01dd9959ba
#
_entry.id   44a7bb4403af1172a9f34c01dd9959ba
#
_cell.length_a   1.000
_cell.length_b   1.000
_cell.length_c   1.000
_cell.angle_alpha   90.00
_cell.angle_beta   90.00
_cell.angle_gamma   90.00
#
_symmetry.space_group_name_H-M   'P 1'
#
loop_
_entity.id
_entity.type
_entity.pdbx_description
1 polymer ?
#
loop_
_entity_poly.entity_id
_entity_poly.type
_entity_poly.pdbx_seq_one_letter_code
_entity_poly.pdbx_strand_id
1 'polypeptide(L)'
;MPVPERGDPVVVELGPGTGPFTGEIQRRLGGRGRHLAVEINPQLAGLLGGAHPGAEIVVDSAARLPALLAERGLAAADVIVSGLPWAAFSYGHQSEVLRAVVQALAPGGAFTTFSYVHARALPPALRFRRRLSESFEEVVPGRTVWRNLPPAFVYHARRPRR
;
A
#
# COMPACT_ATOMS: atom_id res chain seq x y z
N MET A 1 6.67 8.84 -3.65
CA MET A 1 5.81 7.70 -4.08
C MET A 1 6.43 7.13 -5.36
N PRO A 2 6.72 5.83 -5.43
CA PRO A 2 7.53 5.23 -6.50
C PRO A 2 6.69 4.79 -7.72
N VAL A 3 5.70 5.58 -8.14
CA VAL A 3 4.92 5.30 -9.35
C VAL A 3 5.83 5.52 -10.56
N PRO A 4 5.97 4.53 -11.48
CA PRO A 4 6.81 4.66 -12.67
C PRO A 4 6.35 5.82 -13.58
N GLU A 5 7.30 6.55 -14.13
CA GLU A 5 7.02 7.69 -15.02
C GLU A 5 6.67 7.27 -16.45
N ARG A 6 6.91 6.00 -16.80
CA ARG A 6 6.71 5.45 -18.15
C ARG A 6 5.99 4.11 -18.08
N GLY A 7 5.43 3.69 -19.21
CA GLY A 7 4.68 2.44 -19.35
C GLY A 7 3.28 2.49 -18.73
N ASP A 8 2.67 1.34 -18.60
CA ASP A 8 1.33 1.13 -18.05
C ASP A 8 1.40 0.35 -16.73
N PRO A 9 1.87 0.98 -15.62
CA PRO A 9 2.08 0.28 -14.37
C PRO A 9 0.77 -0.13 -13.71
N VAL A 10 0.81 -1.26 -13.00
CA VAL A 10 -0.23 -1.68 -12.08
C VAL A 10 0.09 -1.15 -10.70
N VAL A 11 -0.70 -0.18 -10.24
CA VAL A 11 -0.57 0.42 -8.91
C VAL A 11 -1.73 -0.05 -8.05
N VAL A 12 -1.42 -0.59 -6.88
CA VAL A 12 -2.41 -0.98 -5.87
C VAL A 12 -2.34 -0.03 -4.68
N GLU A 13 -3.48 0.42 -4.22
CA GLU A 13 -3.64 1.16 -2.97
C GLU A 13 -4.39 0.30 -1.96
N LEU A 14 -3.81 0.06 -0.78
CA LEU A 14 -4.42 -0.70 0.30
C LEU A 14 -4.88 0.23 1.41
N GLY A 15 -6.16 0.17 1.75
CA GLY A 15 -6.78 1.02 2.76
C GLY A 15 -6.73 2.51 2.39
N PRO A 16 -7.29 2.90 1.23
CA PRO A 16 -7.32 4.30 0.78
C PRO A 16 -8.08 5.21 1.76
N GLY A 17 -9.06 4.69 2.49
CA GLY A 17 -9.88 5.46 3.41
C GLY A 17 -10.61 6.60 2.69
N THR A 18 -10.33 7.84 3.10
CA THR A 18 -10.87 9.06 2.47
C THR A 18 -10.08 9.52 1.23
N GLY A 19 -9.07 8.78 0.79
CA GLY A 19 -8.35 9.02 -0.46
C GLY A 19 -7.15 9.97 -0.40
N PRO A 20 -6.44 10.14 0.72
CA PRO A 20 -5.32 11.08 0.79
C PRO A 20 -4.18 10.76 -0.19
N PHE A 21 -4.02 9.49 -0.56
CA PHE A 21 -3.02 9.06 -1.55
C PHE A 21 -3.60 8.82 -2.94
N THR A 22 -4.91 8.53 -3.04
CA THR A 22 -5.60 8.19 -4.29
C THR A 22 -5.42 9.28 -5.35
N GLY A 23 -5.66 10.54 -4.99
CA GLY A 23 -5.49 11.68 -5.91
C GLY A 23 -4.05 11.83 -6.38
N GLU A 24 -3.06 11.64 -5.52
CA GLU A 24 -1.64 11.71 -5.89
C GLU A 24 -1.22 10.55 -6.80
N ILE A 25 -1.73 9.33 -6.56
CA ILE A 25 -1.53 8.19 -7.44
C ILE A 25 -2.09 8.50 -8.84
N GLN A 26 -3.33 8.95 -8.92
CA GLN A 26 -3.99 9.31 -10.19
C GLN A 26 -3.22 10.40 -10.94
N ARG A 27 -2.77 11.45 -10.23
CA ARG A 27 -1.97 12.52 -10.82
C ARG A 27 -0.67 11.98 -11.44
N ARG A 28 0.01 11.05 -10.76
CA ARG A 28 1.27 10.44 -11.24
C ARG A 28 1.04 9.47 -12.39
N LEU A 29 -0.04 8.74 -12.38
CA LEU A 29 -0.41 7.87 -13.48
C LEU A 29 -0.73 8.68 -14.75
N GLY A 30 -1.39 9.82 -14.62
CA GLY A 30 -1.75 10.65 -15.76
C GLY A 30 -2.60 9.91 -16.80
N GLY A 31 -3.49 9.03 -16.35
CA GLY A 31 -4.34 8.18 -17.20
C GLY A 31 -3.66 6.91 -17.72
N ARG A 32 -2.42 6.61 -17.34
CA ARG A 32 -1.68 5.40 -17.75
C ARG A 32 -1.91 4.26 -16.75
N GLY A 33 -1.77 3.02 -17.23
CA GLY A 33 -1.79 1.82 -16.41
C GLY A 33 -3.11 1.56 -15.68
N ARG A 34 -3.01 0.86 -14.55
CA ARG A 34 -4.17 0.48 -13.73
C ARG A 34 -3.98 0.94 -12.28
N HIS A 35 -5.03 1.51 -11.70
CA HIS A 35 -5.07 1.82 -10.26
C HIS A 35 -6.18 1.00 -9.60
N LEU A 36 -5.79 0.05 -8.76
CA LEU A 36 -6.68 -0.77 -7.95
C LEU A 36 -6.64 -0.28 -6.50
N ALA A 37 -7.75 0.17 -5.95
CA ALA A 37 -7.86 0.63 -4.57
C ALA A 37 -8.73 -0.35 -3.77
N VAL A 38 -8.11 -1.04 -2.81
CA VAL A 38 -8.74 -2.07 -1.98
C VAL A 38 -9.11 -1.49 -0.62
N GLU A 39 -10.41 -1.38 -0.35
CA GLU A 39 -10.98 -0.82 0.89
C GLU A 39 -11.97 -1.81 1.50
N ILE A 40 -11.78 -2.13 2.77
CA ILE A 40 -12.64 -3.09 3.47
C ILE A 40 -13.99 -2.48 3.88
N ASN A 41 -14.03 -1.16 4.05
CA ASN A 41 -15.25 -0.44 4.45
C ASN A 41 -16.05 -0.02 3.20
N PRO A 42 -17.26 -0.58 2.96
CA PRO A 42 -18.04 -0.28 1.78
C PRO A 42 -18.52 1.18 1.69
N GLN A 43 -18.71 1.85 2.84
CA GLN A 43 -19.10 3.26 2.86
C GLN A 43 -17.96 4.16 2.37
N LEU A 44 -16.73 3.92 2.86
CA LEU A 44 -15.54 4.64 2.40
C LEU A 44 -15.25 4.34 0.93
N ALA A 45 -15.38 3.09 0.51
CA ALA A 45 -15.24 2.69 -0.88
C ALA A 45 -16.22 3.42 -1.81
N GLY A 46 -17.47 3.57 -1.41
CA GLY A 46 -18.49 4.33 -2.15
C GLY A 46 -18.14 5.81 -2.32
N LEU A 47 -17.70 6.45 -1.23
CA LEU A 47 -17.26 7.86 -1.26
C LEU A 47 -16.03 8.04 -2.15
N LEU A 48 -15.07 7.14 -2.05
CA LEU A 48 -13.84 7.16 -2.83
C LEU A 48 -14.11 7.02 -4.34
N GLY A 49 -14.99 6.08 -4.72
CA GLY A 49 -15.37 5.87 -6.13
C GLY A 49 -16.01 7.10 -6.76
N GLY A 50 -16.85 7.82 -6.02
CA GLY A 50 -17.45 9.08 -6.48
C GLY A 50 -16.41 10.20 -6.67
N ALA A 51 -15.39 10.25 -5.80
CA ALA A 51 -14.36 11.30 -5.82
C ALA A 51 -13.22 10.99 -6.82
N HIS A 52 -12.96 9.72 -7.11
CA HIS A 52 -11.81 9.26 -7.90
C HIS A 52 -12.22 8.23 -8.98
N PRO A 53 -12.94 8.64 -10.03
CA PRO A 53 -13.46 7.73 -11.05
C PRO A 53 -12.38 7.03 -11.89
N GLY A 54 -11.14 7.49 -11.83
CA GLY A 54 -10.00 6.84 -12.49
C GLY A 54 -9.41 5.66 -11.71
N ALA A 55 -9.86 5.42 -10.46
CA ALA A 55 -9.44 4.27 -9.66
C ALA A 55 -10.51 3.18 -9.69
N GLU A 56 -10.08 1.93 -9.85
CA GLU A 56 -10.95 0.76 -9.67
C GLU A 56 -11.05 0.46 -8.16
N ILE A 57 -12.22 0.73 -7.58
CA ILE A 57 -12.45 0.52 -6.16
C ILE A 57 -12.95 -0.90 -5.92
N VAL A 58 -12.31 -1.61 -5.01
CA VAL A 58 -12.65 -2.99 -4.63
C VAL A 58 -12.95 -3.06 -3.15
N VAL A 59 -14.15 -3.52 -2.80
CA VAL A 59 -14.55 -3.75 -1.40
C VAL A 59 -14.11 -5.15 -1.01
N ASP A 60 -12.94 -5.26 -0.41
CA ASP A 60 -12.38 -6.55 0.02
C ASP A 60 -11.25 -6.37 1.03
N SER A 61 -10.74 -7.48 1.56
CA SER A 61 -9.58 -7.52 2.44
C SER A 61 -8.27 -7.42 1.64
N ALA A 62 -7.32 -6.62 2.14
CA ALA A 62 -5.96 -6.54 1.62
C ALA A 62 -5.24 -7.92 1.62
N ALA A 63 -5.64 -8.85 2.48
CA ALA A 63 -5.09 -10.20 2.53
C ALA A 63 -5.43 -11.02 1.26
N ARG A 64 -6.49 -10.65 0.53
CA ARG A 64 -6.89 -11.29 -0.73
C ARG A 64 -6.20 -10.71 -1.97
N LEU A 65 -5.29 -9.78 -1.81
CA LEU A 65 -4.67 -9.06 -2.92
C LEU A 65 -4.18 -9.94 -4.08
N PRO A 66 -3.48 -11.08 -3.86
CA PRO A 66 -3.08 -11.95 -4.98
C PRO A 66 -4.26 -12.49 -5.79
N ALA A 67 -5.35 -12.89 -5.12
CA ALA A 67 -6.58 -13.34 -5.78
C ALA A 67 -7.25 -12.21 -6.54
N LEU A 68 -7.33 -11.02 -5.95
CA LEU A 68 -7.92 -9.84 -6.59
C LEU A 68 -7.19 -9.42 -7.88
N LEU A 69 -5.87 -9.56 -7.93
CA LEU A 69 -5.09 -9.34 -9.14
C LEU A 69 -5.38 -10.43 -10.18
N ALA A 70 -5.39 -11.71 -9.77
CA ALA A 70 -5.67 -12.83 -10.66
C ALA A 70 -7.07 -12.74 -11.30
N GLU A 71 -8.09 -12.38 -10.54
CA GLU A 71 -9.47 -12.16 -11.00
C GLU A 71 -9.56 -11.09 -12.11
N ARG A 72 -8.55 -10.21 -12.21
CA ARG A 72 -8.44 -9.12 -13.19
C ARG A 72 -7.45 -9.39 -14.31
N GLY A 73 -6.91 -10.61 -14.36
CA GLY A 73 -5.90 -10.98 -15.34
C GLY A 73 -4.56 -10.25 -15.13
N LEU A 74 -4.30 -9.72 -13.93
CA LEU A 74 -3.07 -9.03 -13.59
C LEU A 74 -2.09 -10.00 -12.92
N ALA A 75 -0.90 -10.14 -13.50
CA ALA A 75 0.11 -11.06 -12.98
C ALA A 75 0.76 -10.60 -11.68
N ALA A 76 0.97 -9.28 -11.53
CA ALA A 76 1.59 -8.66 -10.36
C ALA A 76 1.34 -7.15 -10.33
N ALA A 77 1.60 -6.53 -9.18
CA ALA A 77 1.62 -5.08 -9.02
C ALA A 77 3.06 -4.55 -9.12
N ASP A 78 3.24 -3.45 -9.85
CA ASP A 78 4.52 -2.73 -9.92
C ASP A 78 4.76 -1.91 -8.65
N VAL A 79 3.67 -1.35 -8.10
CA VAL A 79 3.72 -0.56 -6.87
C VAL A 79 2.52 -0.87 -5.99
N ILE A 80 2.78 -1.05 -4.70
CA ILE A 80 1.73 -1.11 -3.68
C ILE A 80 1.94 0.04 -2.70
N VAL A 81 0.92 0.88 -2.54
CA VAL A 81 0.86 1.98 -1.58
C VAL A 81 -0.11 1.60 -0.48
N SER A 82 0.32 1.63 0.77
CA SER A 82 -0.50 1.21 1.90
C SER A 82 -0.83 2.37 2.85
N GLY A 83 -2.12 2.62 3.03
CA GLY A 83 -2.69 3.46 4.08
C GLY A 83 -3.12 2.68 5.33
N LEU A 84 -2.79 1.39 5.42
CA LEU A 84 -3.23 0.52 6.50
C LEU A 84 -2.58 0.87 7.85
N PRO A 85 -3.33 0.78 8.95
CA PRO A 85 -2.84 1.07 10.30
C PRO A 85 -2.07 -0.12 10.89
N TRP A 86 -0.89 -0.44 10.36
CA TRP A 86 -0.10 -1.62 10.71
C TRP A 86 0.16 -1.77 12.21
N ALA A 87 0.34 -0.67 12.94
CA ALA A 87 0.56 -0.70 14.39
C ALA A 87 -0.69 -1.12 15.19
N ALA A 88 -1.88 -1.03 14.59
CA ALA A 88 -3.14 -1.47 15.20
C ALA A 88 -3.46 -2.95 14.90
N PHE A 89 -2.76 -3.57 13.95
CA PHE A 89 -3.02 -4.96 13.57
C PHE A 89 -2.46 -5.95 14.59
N SER A 90 -3.20 -7.05 14.79
CA SER A 90 -2.69 -8.23 15.49
C SER A 90 -1.48 -8.83 14.76
N TYR A 91 -0.70 -9.63 15.48
CA TYR A 91 0.45 -10.34 14.90
C TYR A 91 0.08 -11.19 13.68
N GLY A 92 -1.02 -11.95 13.76
CA GLY A 92 -1.52 -12.79 12.66
C GLY A 92 -1.91 -11.98 11.45
N HIS A 93 -2.67 -10.90 11.66
CA HIS A 93 -3.16 -10.07 10.57
C HIS A 93 -2.03 -9.30 9.86
N GLN A 94 -1.03 -8.77 10.61
CA GLN A 94 0.17 -8.19 9.98
C GLN A 94 0.88 -9.20 9.07
N SER A 95 1.01 -10.48 9.52
CA SER A 95 1.68 -11.53 8.74
C SER A 95 0.92 -11.87 7.47
N GLU A 96 -0.39 -12.02 7.59
CA GLU A 96 -1.27 -12.38 6.48
C GLU A 96 -1.23 -11.32 5.38
N VAL A 97 -1.47 -10.06 5.74
CA VAL A 97 -1.48 -8.96 4.77
C VAL A 97 -0.10 -8.73 4.17
N LEU A 98 0.98 -8.78 4.97
CA LEU A 98 2.32 -8.58 4.43
C LEU A 98 2.73 -9.71 3.47
N ARG A 99 2.33 -10.94 3.75
CA ARG A 99 2.53 -12.08 2.83
C ARG A 99 1.80 -11.84 1.51
N ALA A 100 0.54 -11.38 1.57
CA ALA A 100 -0.24 -11.04 0.37
C ALA A 100 0.43 -9.94 -0.45
N VAL A 101 0.98 -8.90 0.21
CA VAL A 101 1.75 -7.83 -0.45
C VAL A 101 2.98 -8.39 -1.16
N VAL A 102 3.79 -9.22 -0.49
CA VAL A 102 4.99 -9.84 -1.08
C VAL A 102 4.66 -10.72 -2.29
N GLN A 103 3.59 -11.52 -2.19
CA GLN A 103 3.14 -12.39 -3.28
C GLN A 103 2.59 -11.60 -4.48
N ALA A 104 1.94 -10.48 -4.23
CA ALA A 104 1.32 -9.65 -5.26
C ALA A 104 2.30 -8.74 -6.01
N LEU A 105 3.46 -8.42 -5.40
CA LEU A 105 4.45 -7.53 -6.03
C LEU A 105 5.20 -8.23 -7.17
N ALA A 106 5.47 -7.48 -8.22
CA ALA A 106 6.47 -7.85 -9.24
C ALA A 106 7.87 -7.99 -8.61
N PRO A 107 8.80 -8.78 -9.19
CA PRO A 107 10.15 -8.94 -8.64
C PRO A 107 10.91 -7.63 -8.41
N GLY A 108 10.75 -6.64 -9.30
CA GLY A 108 11.30 -5.28 -9.17
C GLY A 108 10.35 -4.29 -8.52
N GLY A 109 9.20 -4.74 -8.02
CA GLY A 109 8.14 -3.90 -7.49
C GLY A 109 8.52 -3.18 -6.19
N ALA A 110 7.75 -2.13 -5.89
CA ALA A 110 7.95 -1.31 -4.71
C ALA A 110 6.72 -1.30 -3.79
N PHE A 111 6.96 -1.45 -2.50
CA PHE A 111 5.96 -1.27 -1.46
C PHE A 111 6.24 -0.02 -0.65
N THR A 112 5.24 0.80 -0.42
CA THR A 112 5.34 1.97 0.46
C THR A 112 4.20 1.99 1.47
N THR A 113 4.53 2.33 2.70
CA THR A 113 3.53 2.51 3.75
C THR A 113 3.96 3.60 4.72
N PHE A 114 2.99 4.37 5.22
CA PHE A 114 3.28 5.40 6.22
C PHE A 114 3.30 4.82 7.65
N SER A 115 3.98 5.52 8.53
CA SER A 115 3.99 5.25 9.96
C SER A 115 4.07 6.56 10.75
N TYR A 116 3.36 6.63 11.86
CA TYR A 116 3.43 7.80 12.74
C TYR A 116 4.67 7.74 13.63
N VAL A 117 5.31 8.90 13.82
CA VAL A 117 6.54 9.01 14.62
C VAL A 117 6.31 8.57 16.06
N HIS A 118 5.20 8.98 16.68
CA HIS A 118 4.88 8.63 18.07
C HIS A 118 4.64 7.13 18.27
N ALA A 119 4.18 6.41 17.24
CA ALA A 119 3.96 4.96 17.30
C ALA A 119 5.23 4.14 17.05
N ARG A 120 6.34 4.76 16.60
CA ARG A 120 7.56 4.09 16.13
C ARG A 120 8.18 3.15 17.17
N ALA A 121 8.08 3.50 18.46
CA ALA A 121 8.64 2.73 19.56
C ALA A 121 7.67 1.67 20.12
N LEU A 122 6.43 1.65 19.68
CA LEU A 122 5.43 0.68 20.15
C LEU A 122 5.77 -0.74 19.67
N PRO A 123 5.56 -1.77 20.50
CA PRO A 123 5.86 -3.16 20.13
C PRO A 123 5.27 -3.62 18.80
N PRO A 124 4.01 -3.28 18.44
CA PRO A 124 3.46 -3.64 17.13
C PRO A 124 4.21 -2.99 15.95
N ALA A 125 4.62 -1.74 16.08
CA ALA A 125 5.37 -1.03 15.04
C ALA A 125 6.79 -1.58 14.88
N LEU A 126 7.45 -1.94 15.98
CA LEU A 126 8.77 -2.60 15.97
C LEU A 126 8.69 -3.98 15.29
N ARG A 127 7.65 -4.76 15.60
CA ARG A 127 7.39 -6.05 14.94
C ARG A 127 7.17 -5.87 13.44
N PHE A 128 6.36 -4.90 13.05
CA PHE A 128 6.09 -4.60 11.64
C PHE A 128 7.36 -4.22 10.89
N ARG A 129 8.18 -3.32 11.46
CA ARG A 129 9.48 -2.94 10.87
C ARG A 129 10.40 -4.14 10.67
N ARG A 130 10.51 -5.01 11.69
CA ARG A 130 11.30 -6.24 11.59
C ARG A 130 10.82 -7.13 10.44
N ARG A 131 9.51 -7.35 10.34
CA ARG A 131 8.91 -8.14 9.25
C ARG A 131 9.13 -7.54 7.87
N LEU A 132 9.06 -6.22 7.74
CA LEU A 132 9.44 -5.57 6.50
C LEU A 132 10.87 -5.92 6.10
N SER A 133 11.82 -5.82 7.05
CA SER A 133 13.23 -6.15 6.80
C SER A 133 13.46 -7.63 6.50
N GLU A 134 12.62 -8.52 7.03
CA GLU A 134 12.65 -9.96 6.71
C GLU A 134 12.03 -10.26 5.34
N SER A 135 11.05 -9.47 4.90
CA SER A 135 10.27 -9.68 3.67
C SER A 135 10.84 -8.98 2.43
N PHE A 136 11.72 -8.00 2.61
CA PHE A 136 12.29 -7.20 1.52
C PHE A 136 13.82 -7.10 1.68
N GLU A 137 14.53 -6.99 0.56
CA GLU A 137 15.98 -6.78 0.58
C GLU A 137 16.37 -5.36 0.98
N GLU A 138 15.55 -4.40 0.58
CA GLU A 138 15.77 -2.98 0.85
C GLU A 138 14.57 -2.41 1.59
N VAL A 139 14.80 -1.85 2.78
CA VAL A 139 13.79 -1.12 3.56
C VAL A 139 14.40 0.18 4.06
N VAL A 140 13.94 1.31 3.52
CA VAL A 140 14.46 2.63 3.86
C VAL A 140 13.34 3.50 4.44
N PRO A 141 13.51 4.06 5.65
CA PRO A 141 12.61 5.09 6.15
C PRO A 141 12.86 6.40 5.40
N GLY A 142 11.79 7.00 4.89
CA GLY A 142 11.82 8.33 4.30
C GLY A 142 11.93 9.44 5.34
N ARG A 143 11.97 10.68 4.88
CA ARG A 143 11.99 11.87 5.75
C ARG A 143 10.68 11.99 6.52
N THR A 144 10.78 12.44 7.77
CA THR A 144 9.61 12.77 8.58
C THR A 144 8.93 14.02 8.06
N VAL A 145 7.62 13.95 7.87
CA VAL A 145 6.76 15.10 7.53
C VAL A 145 6.19 15.65 8.84
N TRP A 146 6.86 16.69 9.37
CA TRP A 146 6.50 17.32 10.63
C TRP A 146 5.21 18.14 10.57
N ARG A 147 4.81 18.58 9.36
CA ARG A 147 3.54 19.29 9.13
C ARG A 147 2.32 18.37 9.14
N ASN A 148 2.54 17.07 9.10
CA ASN A 148 1.45 16.10 9.29
C ASN A 148 1.09 16.05 10.79
N LEU A 149 -0.18 15.95 11.11
CA LEU A 149 -0.67 15.86 12.49
C LEU A 149 -1.43 14.54 12.69
N PRO A 150 -0.84 13.58 13.42
CA PRO A 150 0.52 13.55 14.02
C PRO A 150 1.63 13.44 12.95
N PRO A 151 2.89 13.83 13.27
CA PRO A 151 4.02 13.67 12.36
C PRO A 151 4.18 12.23 11.88
N ALA A 152 4.43 12.07 10.59
CA ALA A 152 4.53 10.75 9.94
C ALA A 152 5.74 10.65 9.01
N PHE A 153 6.13 9.44 8.70
CA PHE A 153 7.14 9.12 7.70
C PHE A 153 6.70 7.91 6.88
N VAL A 154 7.38 7.65 5.78
CA VAL A 154 7.04 6.55 4.86
C VAL A 154 8.17 5.53 4.87
N TYR A 155 7.85 4.25 5.03
CA TYR A 155 8.75 3.17 4.67
C TYR A 155 8.70 2.93 3.16
N HIS A 156 9.86 2.82 2.54
CA HIS A 156 10.04 2.37 1.17
C HIS A 156 10.71 1.00 1.20
N ALA A 157 10.03 -0.01 0.68
CA ALA A 157 10.53 -1.38 0.61
C ALA A 157 10.58 -1.84 -0.84
N ARG A 158 11.65 -2.54 -1.23
CA ARG A 158 11.88 -3.03 -2.58
C ARG A 158 12.46 -4.43 -2.58
N ARG A 159 12.36 -5.12 -3.73
CA ARG A 159 12.86 -6.48 -3.93
C ARG A 159 12.28 -7.44 -2.90
N PRO A 160 11.00 -7.83 -3.07
CA PRO A 160 10.36 -8.78 -2.17
C PRO A 160 11.11 -10.10 -2.17
N ARG A 161 11.38 -10.64 -0.98
CA ARG A 161 11.97 -11.98 -0.78
C ARG A 161 10.87 -13.02 -0.97
N ARG A 162 11.03 -13.91 -1.90
CA ARG A 162 10.07 -15.00 -2.21
C ARG A 162 10.50 -16.31 -1.61
#